data_aac75f832a88781f51a5f891f738cee9
#
_entry.id   aac75f832a88781f51a5f891f738cee9
#
_cell.length_a   1.000
_cell.length_b   1.000
_cell.length_c   1.000
_cell.angle_alpha   90.00
_cell.angle_beta   90.00
_cell.angle_gamma   90.00
#
_symmetry.space_group_name_H-M   'P 1'
#
loop_
_entity.id
_entity.type
_entity.pdbx_description
1 polymer ?
#
loop_
_entity_poly.entity_id
_entity_poly.type
_entity_poly.pdbx_seq_one_letter_code
_entity_poly.pdbx_strand_id
1 'polypeptide(L)'
;ALLREPAWDDLMNVTTQLGVTLIQPIFTERGVRSGRSLPTERWERILRAAAKQSGRSRIPQLAPMITVHEIPELDHSQSAVRLALVPNHSCQLKREYMPEVVDIAVGPEGGFVPEEINILMSNQFVPLGLGRRILRVETACAAALVLAQHYYGDMASGIHNPAE
;
A
#
# COMPACT_ATOMS: atom_id res chain seq x y z
N ALA A 1 5.59 3.03 4.07
CA ALA A 1 6.72 3.89 4.48
C ALA A 1 7.81 3.91 3.43
N LEU A 2 8.66 4.94 3.45
CA LEU A 2 9.80 5.04 2.54
C LEU A 2 10.87 3.99 2.90
N LEU A 3 11.33 3.24 1.91
CA LEU A 3 12.33 2.18 2.02
C LEU A 3 13.64 2.59 1.38
N ARG A 4 14.70 1.82 1.67
CA ARG A 4 15.97 1.95 0.93
C ARG A 4 15.84 1.40 -0.49
N GLU A 5 16.59 1.98 -1.43
CA GLU A 5 16.80 1.37 -2.75
C GLU A 5 17.65 0.07 -2.61
N PRO A 6 17.36 -1.00 -3.35
CA PRO A 6 16.41 -1.10 -4.45
C PRO A 6 14.96 -1.51 -4.02
N ALA A 7 14.71 -1.82 -2.74
CA ALA A 7 13.43 -2.35 -2.29
C ALA A 7 12.23 -1.43 -2.64
N TRP A 8 12.46 -0.11 -2.66
CA TRP A 8 11.43 0.84 -3.07
C TRP A 8 11.06 0.73 -4.56
N ASP A 9 12.05 0.50 -5.40
CA ASP A 9 11.82 0.29 -6.85
C ASP A 9 11.02 -0.99 -7.11
N ASP A 10 11.39 -2.08 -6.44
CA ASP A 10 10.69 -3.35 -6.52
C ASP A 10 9.26 -3.22 -6.02
N LEU A 11 9.05 -2.51 -4.93
CA LEU A 11 7.73 -2.24 -4.38
C LEU A 11 6.86 -1.48 -5.39
N MET A 12 7.36 -0.39 -5.98
CA MET A 12 6.59 0.37 -6.98
C MET A 12 6.24 -0.48 -8.20
N ASN A 13 7.15 -1.34 -8.65
CA ASN A 13 6.91 -2.24 -9.77
C ASN A 13 5.79 -3.24 -9.45
N VAL A 14 5.90 -3.95 -8.32
CA VAL A 14 4.92 -4.98 -7.90
C VAL A 14 3.56 -4.35 -7.60
N THR A 15 3.50 -3.24 -6.88
CA THR A 15 2.23 -2.59 -6.52
C THR A 15 1.50 -2.08 -7.75
N THR A 16 2.24 -1.58 -8.75
CA THR A 16 1.66 -1.19 -10.03
C THR A 16 0.99 -2.37 -10.71
N GLN A 17 1.66 -3.51 -10.82
CA GLN A 17 1.11 -4.73 -11.43
C GLN A 17 -0.14 -5.22 -10.69
N LEU A 18 -0.20 -5.05 -9.37
CA LEU A 18 -1.32 -5.47 -8.53
C LEU A 18 -2.45 -4.43 -8.41
N GLY A 19 -2.49 -3.45 -9.29
CA GLY A 19 -3.67 -2.59 -9.43
C GLY A 19 -3.69 -1.32 -8.58
N VAL A 20 -2.63 -0.98 -7.83
CA VAL A 20 -2.57 0.28 -7.06
C VAL A 20 -2.81 1.49 -7.97
N THR A 21 -3.62 2.43 -7.50
CA THR A 21 -3.96 3.67 -8.23
C THR A 21 -3.23 4.89 -7.69
N LEU A 22 -2.90 4.88 -6.39
CA LEU A 22 -2.17 5.95 -5.72
C LEU A 22 -1.08 5.36 -4.82
N ILE A 23 0.12 5.91 -4.89
CA ILE A 23 1.22 5.60 -3.97
C ILE A 23 1.53 6.87 -3.18
N GLN A 24 1.31 6.80 -1.86
CA GLN A 24 1.62 7.86 -0.92
C GLN A 24 2.89 7.49 -0.14
N PRO A 25 4.07 8.08 -0.45
CA PRO A 25 5.25 7.89 0.38
C PRO A 25 5.03 8.50 1.76
N ILE A 26 5.38 7.73 2.80
CA ILE A 26 5.21 8.17 4.19
C ILE A 26 6.56 8.13 4.89
N PHE A 27 6.90 9.22 5.56
CA PHE A 27 8.04 9.31 6.46
C PHE A 27 7.65 8.73 7.83
N THR A 28 8.44 7.80 8.34
CA THR A 28 8.22 7.11 9.62
C THR A 28 9.49 7.15 10.46
N GLU A 29 9.38 6.99 11.76
CA GLU A 29 10.51 7.08 12.68
C GLU A 29 11.61 6.06 12.37
N ARG A 30 11.22 4.82 12.04
CA ARG A 30 12.14 3.73 11.67
C ARG A 30 12.42 3.63 10.18
N GLY A 31 11.83 4.51 9.39
CA GLY A 31 12.04 4.57 7.95
C GLY A 31 13.36 5.22 7.55
N VAL A 32 13.60 5.28 6.26
CA VAL A 32 14.78 5.96 5.72
C VAL A 32 14.66 7.45 5.93
N ARG A 33 15.61 8.04 6.65
CA ARG A 33 15.73 9.50 6.75
C ARG A 33 16.35 10.01 5.46
N SER A 34 15.55 10.60 4.60
CA SER A 34 16.04 11.26 3.40
C SER A 34 16.29 12.75 3.69
N GLY A 35 17.54 13.14 3.80
CA GLY A 35 17.94 14.55 3.73
C GLY A 35 18.14 15.04 2.29
N ARG A 36 17.88 14.21 1.29
CA ARG A 36 18.02 14.49 -0.13
C ARG A 36 16.66 14.58 -0.81
N SER A 37 16.61 15.34 -1.90
CA SER A 37 15.48 15.34 -2.83
C SER A 37 15.15 13.90 -3.24
N LEU A 38 13.86 13.52 -3.17
CA LEU A 38 13.40 12.21 -3.60
C LEU A 38 13.55 12.07 -5.12
N PRO A 39 13.99 10.92 -5.63
CA PRO A 39 14.19 10.69 -7.06
C PRO A 39 12.85 10.44 -7.80
N THR A 40 11.94 11.39 -7.72
CA THR A 40 10.56 11.26 -8.23
C THR A 40 10.51 10.96 -9.73
N GLU A 41 11.38 11.57 -10.53
CA GLU A 41 11.47 11.28 -11.97
C GLU A 41 11.83 9.82 -12.27
N ARG A 42 12.72 9.23 -11.46
CA ARG A 42 13.07 7.81 -11.56
C ARG A 42 11.87 6.95 -11.19
N TRP A 43 11.17 7.27 -10.11
CA TRP A 43 10.01 6.54 -9.65
C TRP A 43 8.87 6.59 -10.67
N GLU A 44 8.59 7.74 -11.26
CA GLU A 44 7.61 7.85 -12.34
C GLU A 44 7.96 6.99 -13.56
N ARG A 45 9.25 6.87 -13.91
CA ARG A 45 9.67 5.98 -15.00
C ARG A 45 9.39 4.52 -14.67
N ILE A 46 9.61 4.10 -13.43
CA ILE A 46 9.33 2.74 -12.97
C ILE A 46 7.81 2.46 -13.06
N LEU A 47 6.98 3.37 -12.55
CA LEU A 47 5.53 3.25 -12.60
C LEU A 47 5.02 3.13 -14.04
N ARG A 48 5.53 3.97 -14.95
CA ARG A 48 5.18 3.91 -16.38
C ARG A 48 5.57 2.58 -17.03
N ALA A 49 6.79 2.11 -16.74
CA ALA A 49 7.29 0.84 -17.28
C ALA A 49 6.46 -0.34 -16.77
N ALA A 50 6.16 -0.37 -15.47
CA ALA A 50 5.35 -1.41 -14.84
C ALA A 50 3.90 -1.41 -15.37
N ALA A 51 3.28 -0.24 -15.53
CA ALA A 51 1.93 -0.10 -16.08
C ALA A 51 1.88 -0.60 -17.53
N LYS A 52 2.87 -0.25 -18.36
CA LYS A 52 2.97 -0.74 -19.75
C LYS A 52 3.13 -2.25 -19.79
N GLN A 53 4.01 -2.81 -18.95
CA GLN A 53 4.28 -4.25 -18.93
C GLN A 53 3.06 -5.05 -18.46
N SER A 54 2.28 -4.54 -17.50
CA SER A 54 1.09 -5.21 -16.97
C SER A 54 -0.20 -4.93 -17.76
N GLY A 55 -0.12 -4.20 -18.89
CA GLY A 55 -1.28 -3.90 -19.73
C GLY A 55 -2.25 -2.90 -19.13
N ARG A 56 -1.85 -2.15 -18.09
CA ARG A 56 -2.72 -1.17 -17.45
C ARG A 56 -2.89 0.09 -18.30
N SER A 57 -4.13 0.53 -18.42
CA SER A 57 -4.48 1.80 -19.10
C SER A 57 -4.18 3.04 -18.25
N ARG A 58 -4.01 2.88 -16.93
CA ARG A 58 -3.74 3.98 -15.99
C ARG A 58 -2.44 3.74 -15.25
N ILE A 59 -1.60 4.76 -15.18
CA ILE A 59 -0.37 4.78 -14.37
C ILE A 59 -0.75 5.20 -12.95
N PRO A 60 -0.23 4.53 -11.89
CA PRO A 60 -0.44 4.98 -10.53
C PRO A 60 0.03 6.42 -10.33
N GLN A 61 -0.71 7.20 -9.60
CA GLN A 61 -0.28 8.52 -9.17
C GLN A 61 0.73 8.39 -8.03
N LEU A 62 1.81 9.15 -8.10
CA LEU A 62 2.75 9.31 -7.00
C LEU A 62 2.44 10.63 -6.29
N ALA A 63 1.98 10.53 -5.04
CA ALA A 63 1.69 11.71 -4.24
C ALA A 63 2.97 12.28 -3.57
N PRO A 64 2.95 13.55 -3.16
CA PRO A 64 4.01 14.12 -2.35
C PRO A 64 4.25 13.34 -1.06
N MET A 65 5.48 13.27 -0.58
CA MET A 65 5.80 12.61 0.68
C MET A 65 5.18 13.37 1.86
N ILE A 66 4.58 12.64 2.79
CA ILE A 66 4.03 13.15 4.05
C ILE A 66 4.64 12.42 5.25
N THR A 67 4.42 12.93 6.44
CA THR A 67 4.66 12.23 7.70
C THR A 67 3.42 11.43 8.12
N VAL A 68 3.57 10.48 9.05
CA VAL A 68 2.41 9.74 9.62
C VAL A 68 1.43 10.69 10.29
N HIS A 69 1.91 11.81 10.86
CA HIS A 69 1.09 12.81 11.53
C HIS A 69 0.17 13.58 10.57
N GLU A 70 0.48 13.61 9.28
CA GLU A 70 -0.31 14.29 8.24
C GLU A 70 -1.37 13.36 7.61
N ILE A 71 -1.39 12.07 7.95
CA ILE A 71 -2.42 11.13 7.47
C ILE A 71 -3.84 11.60 7.80
N PRO A 72 -4.15 12.17 8.99
CA PRO A 72 -5.48 12.68 9.31
C PRO A 72 -5.98 13.77 8.36
N GLU A 73 -5.08 14.51 7.72
CA GLU A 73 -5.38 15.61 6.80
C GLU A 73 -5.70 15.13 5.38
N LEU A 74 -5.46 13.84 5.08
CA LEU A 74 -5.80 13.29 3.78
C LEU A 74 -7.32 13.20 3.65
N ASP A 75 -7.84 13.61 2.49
CA ASP A 75 -9.25 13.41 2.15
C ASP A 75 -9.51 11.91 1.93
N HIS A 76 -10.22 11.33 2.88
CA HIS A 76 -10.57 9.93 2.84
C HIS A 76 -12.05 9.77 2.51
N SER A 77 -12.36 8.98 1.48
CA SER A 77 -13.72 8.55 1.21
C SER A 77 -14.34 7.88 2.45
N GLN A 78 -15.59 8.20 2.76
CA GLN A 78 -16.32 7.57 3.87
C GLN A 78 -16.55 6.07 3.65
N SER A 79 -16.51 5.60 2.40
CA SER A 79 -16.63 4.18 2.04
C SER A 79 -15.28 3.46 1.92
N ALA A 80 -14.20 4.00 2.49
CA ALA A 80 -12.88 3.38 2.44
C ALA A 80 -12.71 2.25 3.47
N VAL A 81 -12.10 1.15 3.04
CA VAL A 81 -11.51 0.15 3.94
C VAL A 81 -10.05 0.51 4.15
N ARG A 82 -9.63 0.69 5.40
CA ARG A 82 -8.26 1.11 5.74
C ARG A 82 -7.56 0.02 6.53
N LEU A 83 -6.45 -0.46 6.01
CA LEU A 83 -5.67 -1.57 6.56
C LEU A 83 -4.26 -1.09 6.93
N ALA A 84 -3.78 -1.43 8.10
CA ALA A 84 -2.38 -1.21 8.47
C ALA A 84 -1.69 -2.55 8.68
N LEU A 85 -0.58 -2.80 8.00
CA LEU A 85 0.19 -4.03 8.18
C LEU A 85 0.92 -3.98 9.52
N VAL A 86 0.44 -4.76 10.48
CA VAL A 86 1.00 -4.87 11.83
C VAL A 86 1.25 -6.35 12.12
N PRO A 87 2.52 -6.77 12.35
CA PRO A 87 2.83 -8.16 12.68
C PRO A 87 2.06 -8.65 13.90
N ASN A 88 1.80 -9.97 13.95
CA ASN A 88 1.13 -10.65 15.07
C ASN A 88 -0.30 -10.17 15.39
N HIS A 89 -0.96 -9.51 14.48
CA HIS A 89 -2.38 -9.22 14.57
C HIS A 89 -3.18 -10.21 13.71
N SER A 90 -4.38 -10.55 14.17
CA SER A 90 -5.37 -11.28 13.38
C SER A 90 -6.39 -10.27 12.89
N CYS A 91 -6.50 -10.10 11.59
CA CYS A 91 -7.61 -9.36 11.00
C CYS A 91 -8.43 -10.33 10.17
N GLN A 92 -9.74 -10.31 10.36
CA GLN A 92 -10.67 -10.95 9.45
C GLN A 92 -11.18 -9.88 8.49
N LEU A 93 -10.69 -9.91 7.25
CA LEU A 93 -11.29 -9.11 6.19
C LEU A 93 -12.73 -9.60 5.99
N LYS A 94 -13.67 -8.67 6.02
CA LYS A 94 -15.08 -8.96 5.84
C LYS A 94 -15.56 -8.39 4.51
N ARG A 95 -16.34 -9.16 3.78
CA ARG A 95 -16.98 -8.72 2.54
C ARG A 95 -18.44 -8.32 2.80
N GLU A 96 -18.64 -7.40 3.73
CA GLU A 96 -19.99 -6.91 4.06
C GLU A 96 -20.49 -5.87 3.03
N TYR A 97 -19.57 -5.18 2.39
CA TYR A 97 -19.84 -4.20 1.32
C TYR A 97 -18.64 -4.09 0.40
N MET A 98 -18.83 -3.49 -0.77
CA MET A 98 -17.74 -3.18 -1.70
C MET A 98 -17.29 -1.73 -1.46
N PRO A 99 -16.10 -1.51 -0.90
CA PRO A 99 -15.59 -0.17 -0.69
C PRO A 99 -15.22 0.49 -2.02
N GLU A 100 -15.33 1.80 -2.09
CA GLU A 100 -14.82 2.57 -3.25
C GLU A 100 -13.29 2.64 -3.25
N VAL A 101 -12.69 2.64 -2.06
CA VAL A 101 -11.26 2.77 -1.85
C VAL A 101 -10.79 1.77 -0.81
N VAL A 102 -9.61 1.18 -1.03
CA VAL A 102 -8.89 0.40 -0.03
C VAL A 102 -7.54 1.04 0.20
N ASP A 103 -7.33 1.57 1.39
CA ASP A 103 -6.05 2.14 1.83
C ASP A 103 -5.24 1.09 2.57
N ILE A 104 -3.97 0.92 2.20
CA ILE A 104 -3.07 -0.02 2.86
C ILE A 104 -1.83 0.72 3.35
N ALA A 105 -1.69 0.86 4.66
CA ALA A 105 -0.49 1.40 5.29
C ALA A 105 0.53 0.30 5.54
N VAL A 106 1.73 0.48 5.01
CA VAL A 106 2.85 -0.47 5.13
C VAL A 106 4.03 0.22 5.80
N GLY A 107 4.47 -0.30 6.94
CA GLY A 107 5.63 0.20 7.68
C GLY A 107 6.96 -0.08 6.96
N PRO A 108 8.07 0.49 7.45
CA PRO A 108 9.42 0.14 7.01
C PRO A 108 9.83 -1.24 7.57
N GLU A 109 11.06 -1.69 7.29
CA GLU A 109 11.59 -2.97 7.77
C GLU A 109 11.55 -3.10 9.30
N GLY A 110 11.70 -1.98 10.03
CA GLY A 110 11.57 -1.93 11.50
C GLY A 110 10.12 -1.85 11.99
N GLY A 111 9.13 -1.81 11.10
CA GLY A 111 7.72 -1.62 11.42
C GLY A 111 7.39 -0.20 11.91
N PHE A 112 6.13 0.06 12.17
CA PHE A 112 5.67 1.28 12.82
C PHE A 112 6.04 1.29 14.32
N VAL A 113 6.30 2.46 14.89
CA VAL A 113 6.38 2.61 16.35
C VAL A 113 4.97 2.68 16.96
N PRO A 114 4.82 2.44 18.29
CA PRO A 114 3.49 2.43 18.92
C PRO A 114 2.68 3.72 18.69
N GLU A 115 3.33 4.86 18.69
CA GLU A 115 2.71 6.17 18.45
C GLU A 115 2.15 6.27 17.02
N GLU A 116 2.88 5.79 16.02
CA GLU A 116 2.44 5.74 14.62
C GLU A 116 1.25 4.79 14.44
N ILE A 117 1.29 3.63 15.13
CA ILE A 117 0.16 2.70 15.14
C ILE A 117 -1.08 3.37 15.73
N ASN A 118 -0.94 4.09 16.85
CA ASN A 118 -2.06 4.80 17.48
C ASN A 118 -2.65 5.85 16.52
N ILE A 119 -1.82 6.60 15.79
CA ILE A 119 -2.30 7.55 14.78
C ILE A 119 -3.09 6.84 13.69
N LEU A 120 -2.57 5.74 13.15
CA LEU A 120 -3.27 4.96 12.14
C LEU A 120 -4.62 4.44 12.66
N MET A 121 -4.66 3.86 13.87
CA MET A 121 -5.90 3.34 14.47
C MET A 121 -6.93 4.46 14.72
N SER A 122 -6.48 5.63 15.18
CA SER A 122 -7.36 6.80 15.37
C SER A 122 -7.96 7.31 14.05
N ASN A 123 -7.31 6.99 12.92
CA ASN A 123 -7.79 7.29 11.57
C ASN A 123 -8.45 6.10 10.89
N GLN A 124 -9.06 5.21 11.68
CA GLN A 124 -9.87 4.08 11.22
C GLN A 124 -9.10 2.99 10.47
N PHE A 125 -7.75 2.99 10.52
CA PHE A 125 -7.00 1.85 10.02
C PHE A 125 -7.19 0.66 10.94
N VAL A 126 -7.49 -0.50 10.36
CA VAL A 126 -7.61 -1.77 11.06
C VAL A 126 -6.30 -2.56 10.89
N PRO A 127 -5.72 -3.11 11.96
CA PRO A 127 -4.49 -3.88 11.86
C PRO A 127 -4.72 -5.17 11.06
N LEU A 128 -3.87 -5.38 10.05
CA LEU A 128 -3.85 -6.59 9.23
C LEU A 128 -2.55 -7.34 9.45
N GLY A 129 -2.66 -8.55 10.00
CA GLY A 129 -1.56 -9.49 10.11
C GLY A 129 -1.55 -10.48 8.95
N LEU A 130 -0.37 -10.75 8.40
CA LEU A 130 -0.16 -11.67 7.28
C LEU A 130 0.40 -13.04 7.71
N GLY A 131 -0.04 -13.52 8.87
CA GLY A 131 0.40 -14.80 9.42
C GLY A 131 1.60 -14.66 10.37
N ARG A 132 2.20 -15.81 10.74
CA ARG A 132 3.20 -15.88 11.82
C ARG A 132 4.64 -15.54 11.38
N ARG A 133 4.88 -15.46 10.08
CA ARG A 133 6.21 -15.18 9.54
C ARG A 133 6.43 -13.69 9.39
N ILE A 134 7.66 -13.24 9.66
CA ILE A 134 8.08 -11.90 9.31
C ILE A 134 8.37 -11.87 7.81
N LEU A 135 7.63 -11.06 7.09
CA LEU A 135 7.79 -10.86 5.66
C LEU A 135 8.65 -9.61 5.40
N ARG A 136 9.39 -9.62 4.31
CA ARG A 136 9.98 -8.38 3.78
C ARG A 136 8.86 -7.43 3.36
N VAL A 137 9.14 -6.13 3.36
CA VAL A 137 8.13 -5.10 3.11
C VAL A 137 7.48 -5.27 1.74
N GLU A 138 8.27 -5.51 0.70
CA GLU A 138 7.76 -5.76 -0.66
C GLU A 138 6.86 -7.00 -0.73
N THR A 139 7.23 -8.07 -0.02
CA THR A 139 6.42 -9.29 0.08
C THR A 139 5.13 -9.06 0.87
N ALA A 140 5.21 -8.33 1.98
CA ALA A 140 4.06 -7.99 2.80
C ALA A 140 3.07 -7.12 2.03
N CYS A 141 3.59 -6.12 1.29
CA CYS A 141 2.78 -5.25 0.47
C CYS A 141 2.08 -6.02 -0.66
N ALA A 142 2.79 -6.89 -1.38
CA ALA A 142 2.21 -7.73 -2.41
C ALA A 142 1.11 -8.64 -1.87
N ALA A 143 1.36 -9.30 -0.73
CA ALA A 143 0.38 -10.18 -0.09
C ALA A 143 -0.88 -9.41 0.35
N ALA A 144 -0.72 -8.23 0.94
CA ALA A 144 -1.84 -7.40 1.34
C ALA A 144 -2.67 -6.91 0.14
N LEU A 145 -2.00 -6.52 -0.95
CA LEU A 145 -2.68 -6.11 -2.18
C LEU A 145 -3.44 -7.26 -2.82
N VAL A 146 -2.86 -8.46 -2.90
CA VAL A 146 -3.56 -9.66 -3.41
C VAL A 146 -4.80 -9.97 -2.56
N LEU A 147 -4.69 -9.88 -1.23
CA LEU A 147 -5.84 -10.04 -0.35
C LEU A 147 -6.90 -8.97 -0.61
N ALA A 148 -6.51 -7.71 -0.70
CA ALA A 148 -7.43 -6.62 -0.99
C ALA A 148 -8.13 -6.81 -2.35
N GLN A 149 -7.40 -7.18 -3.39
CA GLN A 149 -7.96 -7.50 -4.71
C GLN A 149 -8.87 -8.72 -4.70
N HIS A 150 -8.55 -9.73 -3.87
CA HIS A 150 -9.40 -10.90 -3.72
C HIS A 150 -10.72 -10.58 -2.97
N TYR A 151 -10.67 -9.74 -1.93
CA TYR A 151 -11.86 -9.41 -1.16
C TYR A 151 -12.70 -8.31 -1.78
N TYR A 152 -12.07 -7.31 -2.41
CA TYR A 152 -12.71 -6.05 -2.81
C TYR A 152 -12.46 -5.65 -4.26
N GLY A 153 -11.61 -6.35 -5.01
CA GLY A 153 -11.22 -6.00 -6.37
C GLY A 153 -11.54 -7.07 -7.40
N ASP A 154 -10.83 -7.02 -8.50
CA ASP A 154 -11.07 -7.86 -9.68
C ASP A 154 -10.67 -9.33 -9.50
N MET A 155 -9.77 -9.65 -8.56
CA MET A 155 -9.43 -11.04 -8.24
C MET A 155 -10.56 -11.78 -7.51
N ALA A 156 -11.59 -11.08 -7.01
CA ALA A 156 -12.76 -11.67 -6.36
C ALA A 156 -13.71 -12.35 -7.37
N SER A 157 -13.73 -11.89 -8.61
CA SER A 157 -14.72 -12.25 -9.61
C SER A 157 -14.40 -13.54 -10.38
N GLY A 158 -13.29 -14.22 -10.06
CA GLY A 158 -12.77 -15.26 -10.93
C GLY A 158 -12.33 -14.67 -12.28
N ILE A 159 -11.39 -15.29 -12.95
CA ILE A 159 -10.92 -14.83 -14.27
C ILE A 159 -12.13 -14.74 -15.21
N HIS A 160 -12.70 -13.55 -15.33
CA HIS A 160 -13.67 -13.28 -16.37
C HIS A 160 -12.87 -13.23 -17.67
N ASN A 161 -13.01 -14.26 -18.47
CA ASN A 161 -12.38 -14.33 -19.79
C ASN A 161 -12.99 -13.17 -20.63
N PRO A 162 -12.21 -12.19 -21.10
CA PRO A 162 -12.75 -11.07 -21.87
C PRO A 162 -13.14 -11.45 -23.32
N ALA A 163 -13.46 -12.74 -23.57
CA ALA A 163 -13.81 -13.28 -24.87
C ALA A 163 -15.23 -13.88 -24.89
N GLU A 164 -16.20 -13.23 -24.25
CA GLU A 164 -17.64 -13.42 -24.50
C GLU A 164 -18.34 -12.08 -24.67
#